data_2cdf311935d7a7bd71acab85ff0e5d0f
#
_entry.id   2cdf311935d7a7bd71acab85ff0e5d0f
#
_cell.length_a   1.000
_cell.length_b   1.000
_cell.length_c   1.000
_cell.angle_alpha   90.00
_cell.angle_beta   90.00
_cell.angle_gamma   90.00
#
_symmetry.space_group_name_H-M   'P 1'
#
loop_
_entity.id
_entity.type
_entity.pdbx_description
1 polymer ?
#
loop_
_entity_poly.entity_id
_entity_poly.type
_entity_poly.pdbx_seq_one_letter_code
_entity_poly.pdbx_strand_id
1 'polypeptide(L)'
;MNRTNAVVIGGGTGAPASIRTLLDMGCKVSSVVAMVDDGGSTGILRERGGVIPPGDIRKCISAMSANYEGILARAFRHRFDYLDNHSLGNLILTAIADETNSFPDAIRVCEGLIEARG
;
A
#
# COMPACT_ATOMS: atom_id res chain seq x y z
N MET A 1 -14.75 -23.07 -9.54
CA MET A 1 -15.72 -21.97 -9.41
C MET A 1 -15.04 -20.66 -9.77
N ASN A 2 -15.63 -19.93 -10.69
CA ASN A 2 -15.05 -18.66 -11.14
C ASN A 2 -15.31 -17.56 -10.12
N ARG A 3 -14.26 -16.79 -9.81
CA ARG A 3 -14.41 -15.61 -8.97
C ARG A 3 -14.90 -14.42 -9.80
N THR A 4 -15.72 -13.59 -9.18
CA THR A 4 -16.06 -12.30 -9.77
C THR A 4 -14.83 -11.38 -9.75
N ASN A 5 -14.53 -10.79 -10.88
CA ASN A 5 -13.46 -9.78 -10.95
C ASN A 5 -14.03 -8.42 -10.57
N ALA A 6 -13.31 -7.70 -9.73
CA ALA A 6 -13.68 -6.35 -9.29
C ALA A 6 -12.49 -5.42 -9.45
N VAL A 7 -12.76 -4.20 -9.88
CA VAL A 7 -11.75 -3.15 -9.99
C VAL A 7 -12.13 -2.02 -9.05
N VAL A 8 -11.20 -1.65 -8.18
CA VAL A 8 -11.38 -0.52 -7.26
C VAL A 8 -10.52 0.64 -7.75
N ILE A 9 -11.13 1.74 -8.07
CA ILE A 9 -10.46 2.96 -8.55
C ILE A 9 -10.57 4.01 -7.45
N GLY A 10 -9.45 4.54 -7.00
CA GLY A 10 -9.41 5.55 -5.96
C GLY A 10 -8.18 5.44 -5.12
N GLY A 11 -8.19 6.13 -3.99
CA GLY A 11 -7.08 6.13 -3.05
C GLY A 11 -7.57 6.47 -1.65
N GLY A 12 -6.64 6.81 -0.77
CA GLY A 12 -6.96 7.29 0.56
C GLY A 12 -7.69 6.29 1.44
N THR A 13 -8.88 6.67 1.91
CA THR A 13 -9.62 5.88 2.90
C THR A 13 -10.70 4.99 2.29
N GLY A 14 -11.33 5.43 1.21
CA GLY A 14 -12.44 4.71 0.61
C GLY A 14 -12.03 3.43 -0.11
N ALA A 15 -10.96 3.49 -0.90
CA ALA A 15 -10.50 2.35 -1.68
C ALA A 15 -10.06 1.16 -0.80
N PRO A 16 -9.26 1.35 0.26
CA PRO A 16 -8.90 0.24 1.16
C PRO A 16 -10.12 -0.47 1.75
N ALA A 17 -11.11 0.28 2.20
CA ALA A 17 -12.33 -0.30 2.76
C ALA A 17 -13.08 -1.14 1.73
N SER A 18 -13.21 -0.64 0.50
CA SER A 18 -13.86 -1.36 -0.60
C SER A 18 -13.09 -2.62 -0.96
N ILE A 19 -11.76 -2.56 -0.99
CA ILE A 19 -10.91 -3.73 -1.25
C ILE A 19 -11.18 -4.82 -0.22
N ARG A 20 -11.19 -4.47 1.08
CA ARG A 20 -11.45 -5.44 2.15
C ARG A 20 -12.82 -6.10 1.99
N THR A 21 -13.84 -5.30 1.73
CA THR A 21 -15.19 -5.82 1.54
C THR A 21 -15.27 -6.78 0.37
N LEU A 22 -14.70 -6.42 -0.78
CA LEU A 22 -14.75 -7.26 -1.97
C LEU A 22 -13.95 -8.55 -1.80
N LEU A 23 -12.80 -8.50 -1.14
CA LEU A 23 -12.03 -9.71 -0.85
C LEU A 23 -12.78 -10.63 0.10
N ASP A 24 -13.47 -10.08 1.10
CA ASP A 24 -14.28 -10.87 2.02
C ASP A 24 -15.48 -11.52 1.32
N MET A 25 -15.94 -10.93 0.22
CA MET A 25 -16.98 -11.51 -0.63
C MET A 25 -16.45 -12.57 -1.60
N GLY A 26 -15.14 -12.81 -1.61
CA GLY A 26 -14.52 -13.80 -2.49
C GLY A 26 -14.18 -13.26 -3.88
N CYS A 27 -14.24 -11.96 -4.11
CA CYS A 27 -13.89 -11.37 -5.40
C CYS A 27 -12.37 -11.38 -5.62
N LYS A 28 -11.98 -11.46 -6.89
CA LYS A 28 -10.61 -11.15 -7.30
C LYS A 28 -10.52 -9.65 -7.55
N VAL A 29 -9.70 -8.95 -6.79
CA VAL A 29 -9.67 -7.49 -6.79
C VAL A 29 -8.43 -6.97 -7.47
N SER A 30 -8.61 -5.98 -8.34
CA SER A 30 -7.53 -5.15 -8.89
C SER A 30 -7.76 -3.72 -8.43
N SER A 31 -6.70 -3.06 -7.98
CA SER A 31 -6.78 -1.68 -7.50
C SER A 31 -6.02 -0.76 -8.43
N VAL A 32 -6.66 0.36 -8.81
CA VAL A 32 -6.04 1.43 -9.59
C VAL A 32 -5.98 2.66 -8.71
N VAL A 33 -4.77 3.13 -8.44
CA VAL A 33 -4.51 4.20 -7.47
C VAL A 33 -3.84 5.38 -8.15
N ALA A 34 -4.41 6.57 -7.96
CA ALA A 34 -3.77 7.80 -8.41
C ALA A 34 -2.61 8.18 -7.48
N MET A 35 -1.49 8.61 -8.07
CA MET A 35 -0.26 8.92 -7.31
C MET A 35 0.00 10.41 -7.29
N VAL A 36 -0.97 11.18 -6.76
CA VAL A 36 -0.90 12.64 -6.78
C VAL A 36 -1.00 13.28 -5.40
N ASP A 37 -0.81 12.50 -4.34
CA ASP A 37 -0.90 13.02 -2.97
C ASP A 37 0.43 13.67 -2.59
N ASP A 38 0.39 14.96 -2.25
CA ASP A 38 1.54 15.75 -1.82
C ASP A 38 1.57 16.00 -0.30
N GLY A 39 0.60 15.46 0.44
CA GLY A 39 0.46 15.74 1.86
C GLY A 39 1.10 14.70 2.77
N GLY A 40 1.23 15.05 4.04
CA GLY A 40 1.63 14.14 5.10
C GLY A 40 2.96 13.44 4.87
N SER A 41 3.03 12.17 5.23
CA SER A 41 4.24 11.34 5.09
C SER A 41 4.73 11.28 3.65
N THR A 42 3.81 11.11 2.69
CA THR A 42 4.14 11.04 1.27
C THR A 42 4.83 12.33 0.80
N GLY A 43 4.28 13.49 1.17
CA GLY A 43 4.86 14.77 0.80
C GLY A 43 6.26 14.97 1.37
N ILE A 44 6.46 14.61 2.64
CA ILE A 44 7.76 14.76 3.31
C ILE A 44 8.81 13.84 2.65
N LEU A 45 8.47 12.59 2.38
CA LEU A 45 9.40 11.64 1.76
C LEU A 45 9.76 12.07 0.34
N ARG A 46 8.78 12.57 -0.42
CA ARG A 46 9.03 13.11 -1.75
C ARG A 46 10.02 14.26 -1.73
N GLU A 47 9.82 15.19 -0.80
CA GLU A 47 10.66 16.36 -0.66
C GLU A 47 12.10 16.01 -0.31
N ARG A 48 12.30 15.07 0.60
CA ARG A 48 13.62 14.68 1.10
C ARG A 48 14.33 13.67 0.21
N GLY A 49 13.61 12.75 -0.39
CA GLY A 49 14.18 11.62 -1.12
C GLY A 49 14.13 11.73 -2.64
N GLY A 50 13.40 12.69 -3.18
CA GLY A 50 13.18 12.78 -4.63
C GLY A 50 12.37 11.64 -5.21
N VAL A 51 11.83 10.77 -4.37
CA VAL A 51 11.01 9.63 -4.74
C VAL A 51 9.59 9.89 -4.27
N ILE A 52 8.61 9.39 -5.01
CA ILE A 52 7.21 9.50 -4.62
C ILE A 52 6.76 8.19 -3.95
N PRO A 53 6.80 8.09 -2.61
CA PRO A 53 6.19 6.95 -1.94
C PRO A 53 4.71 7.25 -1.78
N PRO A 54 3.83 6.59 -2.52
CA PRO A 54 2.42 6.90 -2.45
C PRO A 54 1.79 6.24 -1.25
N GLY A 55 1.40 7.04 -0.28
CA GLY A 55 0.66 6.56 0.88
C GLY A 55 -0.59 5.79 0.50
N ASP A 56 -1.26 6.22 -0.56
CA ASP A 56 -2.47 5.56 -1.03
C ASP A 56 -2.20 4.15 -1.56
N ILE A 57 -1.12 3.95 -2.32
CA ILE A 57 -0.73 2.61 -2.78
C ILE A 57 -0.42 1.72 -1.58
N ARG A 58 0.34 2.22 -0.60
CA ARG A 58 0.64 1.45 0.60
C ARG A 58 -0.63 1.01 1.32
N LYS A 59 -1.61 1.89 1.45
CA LYS A 59 -2.89 1.56 2.09
C LYS A 59 -3.64 0.47 1.30
N CYS A 60 -3.63 0.55 -0.01
CA CYS A 60 -4.30 -0.46 -0.85
C CYS A 60 -3.58 -1.80 -0.79
N ILE A 61 -2.24 -1.82 -0.82
CA ILE A 61 -1.46 -3.05 -0.65
C ILE A 61 -1.79 -3.69 0.69
N SER A 62 -1.79 -2.91 1.75
CA SER A 62 -2.12 -3.39 3.09
C SER A 62 -3.52 -3.98 3.17
N ALA A 63 -4.50 -3.33 2.51
CA ALA A 63 -5.88 -3.83 2.46
C ALA A 63 -5.99 -5.18 1.75
N MET A 64 -5.06 -5.49 0.83
CA MET A 64 -5.06 -6.75 0.09
C MET A 64 -4.37 -7.90 0.82
N SER A 65 -3.78 -7.66 1.98
CA SER A 65 -3.08 -8.69 2.73
C SER A 65 -4.00 -9.86 3.06
N ALA A 66 -3.52 -11.08 2.84
CA ALA A 66 -4.26 -12.30 3.18
C ALA A 66 -4.51 -12.41 4.68
N ASN A 67 -3.62 -11.85 5.49
CA ASN A 67 -3.74 -11.82 6.95
C ASN A 67 -3.70 -10.37 7.43
N TYR A 68 -4.79 -9.64 7.18
CA TYR A 68 -4.87 -8.20 7.44
C TYR A 68 -4.62 -7.84 8.90
N GLU A 69 -5.08 -8.69 9.82
CA GLU A 69 -4.90 -8.47 11.27
C GLU A 69 -3.63 -9.12 11.81
N GLY A 70 -2.85 -9.78 10.96
CA GLY A 70 -1.61 -10.40 11.35
C GLY A 70 -0.54 -9.38 11.73
N ILE A 71 0.49 -9.84 12.43
CA ILE A 71 1.51 -8.94 12.98
C ILE A 71 2.28 -8.18 11.89
N LEU A 72 2.60 -8.83 10.77
CA LEU A 72 3.35 -8.18 9.69
C LEU A 72 2.50 -7.10 8.99
N ALA A 73 1.23 -7.38 8.71
CA ALA A 73 0.35 -6.40 8.11
C ALA A 73 0.11 -5.21 9.05
N ARG A 74 -0.06 -5.47 10.33
CA ARG A 74 -0.21 -4.42 11.34
C ARG A 74 1.05 -3.59 11.46
N ALA A 75 2.23 -4.23 11.49
CA ALA A 75 3.51 -3.54 11.53
C ALA A 75 3.71 -2.66 10.29
N PHE A 76 3.32 -3.16 9.12
CA PHE A 76 3.39 -2.43 7.86
C PHE A 76 2.59 -1.12 7.93
N ARG A 77 1.47 -1.10 8.65
CA ARG A 77 0.63 0.08 8.84
C ARG A 77 1.09 0.97 9.99
N HIS A 78 2.01 0.50 10.83
CA HIS A 78 2.44 1.22 12.02
C HIS A 78 3.11 2.55 11.65
N ARG A 79 2.76 3.61 12.36
CA ARG A 79 3.36 4.93 12.17
C ARG A 79 4.26 5.27 13.34
N PHE A 80 5.38 5.89 13.03
CA PHE A 80 6.38 6.32 14.01
C PHE A 80 6.30 7.84 14.18
N ASP A 81 5.76 8.29 15.30
CA ASP A 81 5.62 9.73 15.57
C ASP A 81 6.97 10.46 15.66
N TYR A 82 8.01 9.78 16.14
CA TYR A 82 9.36 10.33 16.21
C TYR A 82 10.10 10.32 14.86
N LEU A 83 9.50 9.78 13.81
CA LEU A 83 10.02 9.78 12.44
C LEU A 83 9.03 10.48 11.50
N ASP A 84 8.62 11.68 11.85
CA ASP A 84 7.68 12.50 11.07
C ASP A 84 6.38 11.76 10.74
N ASN A 85 5.97 10.85 11.60
CA ASN A 85 4.75 10.06 11.45
C ASN A 85 4.73 9.18 10.19
N HIS A 86 5.90 8.78 9.69
CA HIS A 86 5.97 7.83 8.58
C HIS A 86 5.52 6.44 9.01
N SER A 87 4.80 5.75 8.13
CA SER A 87 4.48 4.33 8.35
C SER A 87 5.66 3.46 7.96
N LEU A 88 5.79 2.29 8.59
CA LEU A 88 6.80 1.31 8.22
C LEU A 88 6.67 0.94 6.74
N GLY A 89 5.43 0.76 6.25
CA GLY A 89 5.20 0.42 4.85
C GLY A 89 5.73 1.48 3.88
N ASN A 90 5.53 2.76 4.18
CA ASN A 90 6.08 3.83 3.35
C ASN A 90 7.61 3.83 3.34
N LEU A 91 8.23 3.58 4.49
CA LEU A 91 9.70 3.50 4.59
C LEU A 91 10.24 2.31 3.78
N ILE A 92 9.59 1.16 3.87
CA ILE A 92 9.98 -0.04 3.11
C ILE A 92 9.84 0.19 1.62
N LEU A 93 8.70 0.74 1.17
CA LEU A 93 8.48 1.06 -0.24
C LEU A 93 9.55 2.00 -0.77
N THR A 94 9.85 3.05 -0.01
CA THR A 94 10.87 4.02 -0.40
C THR A 94 12.26 3.36 -0.49
N ALA A 95 12.62 2.57 0.52
CA ALA A 95 13.92 1.90 0.57
C ALA A 95 14.09 0.94 -0.61
N ILE A 96 13.08 0.13 -0.90
CA ILE A 96 13.16 -0.83 -2.01
C ILE A 96 13.17 -0.11 -3.35
N ALA A 97 12.39 0.96 -3.50
CA ALA A 97 12.41 1.77 -4.71
C ALA A 97 13.80 2.36 -4.96
N ASP A 98 14.47 2.83 -3.91
CA ASP A 98 15.85 3.35 -4.03
C ASP A 98 16.83 2.24 -4.40
N GLU A 99 16.75 1.08 -3.76
CA GLU A 99 17.68 -0.02 -4.01
C GLU A 99 17.50 -0.63 -5.40
N THR A 100 16.27 -0.74 -5.88
CA THR A 100 15.99 -1.36 -7.17
C THR A 100 15.94 -0.32 -8.30
N ASN A 101 15.87 0.95 -7.97
CA ASN A 101 15.61 2.04 -8.91
C ASN A 101 14.32 1.82 -9.71
N SER A 102 13.34 1.14 -9.09
CA SER A 102 12.08 0.79 -9.72
C SER A 102 10.96 0.77 -8.70
N PHE A 103 10.01 1.70 -8.86
CA PHE A 103 8.83 1.74 -7.99
C PHE A 103 7.91 0.52 -8.19
N PRO A 104 7.64 0.07 -9.43
CA PRO A 104 6.86 -1.16 -9.62
C PRO A 104 7.47 -2.39 -8.94
N ASP A 105 8.80 -2.51 -8.90
CA ASP A 105 9.46 -3.62 -8.21
C ASP A 105 9.26 -3.51 -6.69
N ALA A 106 9.30 -2.28 -6.15
CA ALA A 106 9.03 -2.05 -4.73
C ALA A 106 7.62 -2.52 -4.35
N ILE A 107 6.64 -2.22 -5.18
CA ILE A 107 5.26 -2.67 -4.97
C ILE A 107 5.19 -4.20 -4.93
N ARG A 108 5.81 -4.87 -5.90
CA ARG A 108 5.80 -6.34 -5.97
C ARG A 108 6.44 -6.99 -4.74
N VAL A 109 7.56 -6.45 -4.27
CA VAL A 109 8.23 -6.97 -3.09
C VAL A 109 7.34 -6.80 -1.86
N CYS A 110 6.71 -5.64 -1.70
CA CYS A 110 5.81 -5.39 -0.57
C CYS A 110 4.58 -6.29 -0.60
N GLU A 111 4.00 -6.52 -1.79
CA GLU A 111 2.88 -7.45 -1.94
C GLU A 111 3.25 -8.85 -1.47
N GLY A 112 4.46 -9.32 -1.79
CA GLY A 112 4.96 -10.61 -1.33
C GLY A 112 5.17 -10.64 0.17
N LEU A 113 5.71 -9.57 0.74
CA LEU A 113 6.00 -9.48 2.17
C LEU A 113 4.76 -9.66 3.05
N ILE A 114 3.65 -9.05 2.67
CA ILE A 114 2.42 -9.07 3.45
C ILE A 114 1.36 -9.99 2.84
N GLU A 115 1.76 -10.82 1.89
CA GLU A 115 0.88 -11.80 1.24
C GLU A 115 -0.38 -11.16 0.66
N ALA A 116 -0.20 -10.13 -0.17
CA ALA A 116 -1.32 -9.46 -0.82
C ALA A 116 -1.97 -10.38 -1.85
N ARG A 117 -3.32 -10.34 -1.91
CA ARG A 117 -4.12 -11.22 -2.74
C ARG A 117 -4.64 -10.59 -4.03
N GLY A 118 -4.29 -9.35 -4.26
CA GLY A 118 -4.78 -8.62 -5.41
C GLY A 118 -3.78 -8.42 -6.53
#